data_7a24d5de50558f05b7e3fb3edc39261d
#
_entry.id   7a24d5de50558f05b7e3fb3edc39261d
#
_cell.length_a   1.000
_cell.length_b   1.000
_cell.length_c   1.000
_cell.angle_alpha   90.00
_cell.angle_beta   90.00
_cell.angle_gamma   90.00
#
_symmetry.space_group_name_H-M   'P 1'
#
loop_
_entity.id
_entity.type
_entity.pdbx_description
1 polymer ?
#
loop_
_entity_poly.entity_id
_entity_poly.type
_entity_poly.pdbx_seq_one_letter_code
_entity_poly.pdbx_strand_id
1 'polypeptide(L)'
;MMKQYNKPDKIIIVTPGSIVLNIFLILVVVSHSYGTLVGLLSHADQTHKEAPCFDIESQFNGITRRIESGEDELQGAFIPEGCFLSNVFYGYSLVNISLSRPTDSSFRKIALKKLEHLLTKVEPYQNRVPFKYTDNSLPGGVIYQGNINRLRAGYIILGGSNSKIINDFHSGSKLLFLAFSEANPPFPESFGGLTWPVDGVCALDSLRLHDELFKTTYSQACDKWLAWMKSHLDPQTSLMIAQAGKDSDTIVDGTRGCAMSWSLALLPTIDKEFSRQQYQRFREQWFQPFGPGLLGINEWYQGKQRPTDFQAGPVFAGLGAAATGLGIAAAKTNADSE
;
A
#
# COMPACT_ATOMS: atom_id res chain seq x y z
N MET A 1 -11.14 1.61 -39.82
CA MET A 1 -12.42 0.89 -39.74
C MET A 1 -12.51 0.23 -38.37
N MET A 2 -13.04 0.92 -37.37
CA MET A 2 -13.28 0.40 -36.04
C MET A 2 -14.59 -0.38 -36.02
N LYS A 3 -14.53 -1.68 -35.70
CA LYS A 3 -15.73 -2.48 -35.44
C LYS A 3 -16.25 -2.13 -34.05
N GLN A 4 -17.40 -1.49 -34.00
CA GLN A 4 -18.20 -1.34 -32.78
C GLN A 4 -18.64 -2.72 -32.29
N TYR A 5 -18.24 -3.06 -31.07
CA TYR A 5 -18.78 -4.18 -30.32
C TYR A 5 -20.05 -3.70 -29.60
N ASN A 6 -21.21 -4.08 -30.14
CA ASN A 6 -22.47 -3.99 -29.42
C ASN A 6 -22.48 -5.01 -28.28
N LYS A 7 -22.40 -4.54 -27.02
CA LYS A 7 -22.77 -5.36 -25.86
C LYS A 7 -24.30 -5.42 -25.79
N PRO A 8 -24.89 -6.61 -25.59
CA PRO A 8 -26.32 -6.68 -25.29
C PRO A 8 -26.55 -6.13 -23.88
N ASP A 9 -27.43 -5.14 -23.79
CA ASP A 9 -27.93 -4.60 -22.51
C ASP A 9 -28.60 -5.74 -21.73
N LYS A 10 -27.96 -6.26 -20.71
CA LYS A 10 -28.62 -7.11 -19.72
C LYS A 10 -29.51 -6.22 -18.87
N ILE A 11 -30.77 -6.19 -19.17
CA ILE A 11 -31.80 -5.64 -18.28
C ILE A 11 -31.80 -6.50 -17.02
N ILE A 12 -31.21 -5.97 -15.94
CA ILE A 12 -31.31 -6.59 -14.63
C ILE A 12 -32.72 -6.30 -14.12
N ILE A 13 -33.62 -7.29 -14.24
CA ILE A 13 -34.95 -7.22 -13.64
C ILE A 13 -34.77 -7.37 -12.12
N VAL A 14 -34.78 -6.25 -11.41
CA VAL A 14 -34.77 -6.23 -9.95
C VAL A 14 -36.18 -6.62 -9.48
N THR A 15 -36.35 -7.84 -8.99
CA THR A 15 -37.65 -8.27 -8.44
C THR A 15 -37.87 -7.66 -7.04
N PRO A 16 -39.11 -7.40 -6.61
CA PRO A 16 -39.40 -6.93 -5.28
C PRO A 16 -38.76 -7.77 -4.17
N GLY A 17 -38.64 -9.09 -4.37
CA GLY A 17 -37.96 -9.99 -3.43
C GLY A 17 -36.45 -9.76 -3.32
N SER A 18 -35.78 -9.36 -4.41
CA SER A 18 -34.34 -9.03 -4.35
C SER A 18 -34.09 -7.71 -3.64
N ILE A 19 -35.01 -6.76 -3.69
CA ILE A 19 -34.92 -5.51 -2.94
C ILE A 19 -35.06 -5.78 -1.45
N VAL A 20 -36.06 -6.58 -1.06
CA VAL A 20 -36.28 -6.96 0.34
C VAL A 20 -35.08 -7.74 0.90
N LEU A 21 -34.52 -8.69 0.14
CA LEU A 21 -33.33 -9.43 0.54
C LEU A 21 -32.11 -8.53 0.73
N ASN A 22 -31.88 -7.57 -0.17
CA ASN A 22 -30.78 -6.63 -0.03
C ASN A 22 -30.95 -5.68 1.17
N ILE A 23 -32.17 -5.19 1.43
CA ILE A 23 -32.45 -4.40 2.62
C ILE A 23 -32.24 -5.24 3.89
N PHE A 24 -32.67 -6.50 3.91
CA PHE A 24 -32.44 -7.40 5.04
C PHE A 24 -30.95 -7.67 5.28
N LEU A 25 -30.17 -7.93 4.22
CA LEU A 25 -28.71 -8.09 4.32
C LEU A 25 -28.01 -6.82 4.83
N ILE A 26 -28.44 -5.64 4.36
CA ILE A 26 -27.92 -4.37 4.88
C ILE A 26 -28.26 -4.20 6.36
N LEU A 27 -29.49 -4.50 6.78
CA LEU A 27 -29.89 -4.43 8.18
C LEU A 27 -29.13 -5.43 9.07
N VAL A 28 -28.85 -6.64 8.58
CA VAL A 28 -28.04 -7.62 9.30
C VAL A 28 -26.60 -7.17 9.43
N VAL A 29 -26.01 -6.63 8.38
CA VAL A 29 -24.64 -6.08 8.42
C VAL A 29 -24.57 -4.87 9.35
N VAL A 30 -25.54 -3.96 9.28
CA VAL A 30 -25.61 -2.78 10.15
C VAL A 30 -25.83 -3.19 11.61
N SER A 31 -26.71 -4.14 11.89
CA SER A 31 -26.96 -4.60 13.26
C SER A 31 -25.75 -5.35 13.86
N HIS A 32 -25.05 -6.14 13.02
CA HIS A 32 -23.82 -6.83 13.45
C HIS A 32 -22.69 -5.83 13.70
N SER A 33 -22.52 -4.87 12.80
CA SER A 33 -21.54 -3.79 12.95
C SER A 33 -21.87 -2.89 14.15
N TYR A 34 -23.16 -2.61 14.39
CA TYR A 34 -23.61 -1.84 15.54
C TYR A 34 -23.41 -2.60 16.86
N GLY A 35 -23.71 -3.89 16.90
CA GLY A 35 -23.45 -4.75 18.06
C GLY A 35 -21.96 -4.84 18.40
N THR A 36 -21.11 -4.96 17.36
CA THR A 36 -19.65 -4.95 17.53
C THR A 36 -19.16 -3.58 18.00
N LEU A 37 -19.68 -2.49 17.42
CA LEU A 37 -19.34 -1.13 17.82
C LEU A 37 -19.79 -0.81 19.25
N VAL A 38 -21.03 -1.19 19.64
CA VAL A 38 -21.53 -1.03 21.01
C VAL A 38 -20.74 -1.88 21.99
N GLY A 39 -20.35 -3.10 21.61
CA GLY A 39 -19.45 -3.94 22.41
C GLY A 39 -18.08 -3.30 22.62
N LEU A 40 -17.50 -2.71 21.58
CA LEU A 40 -16.24 -1.97 21.67
C LEU A 40 -16.36 -0.71 22.54
N LEU A 41 -17.45 0.05 22.39
CA LEU A 41 -17.68 1.28 23.16
C LEU A 41 -18.01 0.97 24.64
N SER A 42 -18.73 -0.11 24.94
CA SER A 42 -19.03 -0.52 26.33
C SER A 42 -17.79 -1.06 27.05
N HIS A 43 -16.84 -1.64 26.34
CA HIS A 43 -15.55 -2.02 26.92
C HIS A 43 -14.63 -0.80 27.15
N ALA A 44 -14.70 0.22 26.28
CA ALA A 44 -13.92 1.45 26.43
C ALA A 44 -14.33 2.27 27.67
N ASP A 45 -15.57 2.18 28.13
CA ASP A 45 -16.06 2.93 29.29
C ASP A 45 -15.68 2.27 30.65
N GLN A 46 -15.23 1.03 30.67
CA GLN A 46 -14.88 0.33 31.91
C GLN A 46 -13.40 0.29 32.28
N THR A 47 -12.49 0.71 31.38
CA THR A 47 -11.06 0.64 31.69
C THR A 47 -10.31 1.86 31.15
N HIS A 48 -10.17 2.87 31.99
CA HIS A 48 -9.15 3.94 31.81
C HIS A 48 -7.71 3.42 32.01
N LYS A 49 -7.46 2.14 31.78
CA LYS A 49 -6.12 1.53 31.83
C LYS A 49 -6.00 0.58 30.65
N GLU A 50 -5.22 1.01 29.67
CA GLU A 50 -4.86 0.33 28.41
C GLU A 50 -5.97 0.43 27.35
N ALA A 51 -5.68 1.25 26.30
CA ALA A 51 -6.41 1.19 25.05
C ALA A 51 -6.52 -0.28 24.63
N PRO A 52 -7.69 -0.74 24.08
CA PRO A 52 -7.81 -2.11 23.62
C PRO A 52 -6.67 -2.37 22.65
N CYS A 53 -5.67 -3.09 23.11
CA CYS A 53 -4.62 -3.61 22.24
C CYS A 53 -5.37 -4.53 21.29
N PHE A 54 -5.66 -4.03 20.08
CA PHE A 54 -6.08 -4.92 19.00
C PHE A 54 -5.09 -6.05 19.01
N ASP A 55 -5.54 -7.26 19.28
CA ASP A 55 -4.65 -8.42 19.37
C ASP A 55 -3.98 -8.63 18.00
N ILE A 56 -2.83 -7.98 17.85
CA ILE A 56 -2.00 -8.04 16.65
C ILE A 56 -1.75 -9.50 16.27
N GLU A 57 -1.65 -10.36 17.24
CA GLU A 57 -1.39 -11.78 17.05
C GLU A 57 -2.61 -12.49 16.43
N SER A 58 -3.81 -12.19 16.90
CA SER A 58 -5.05 -12.73 16.33
C SER A 58 -5.26 -12.23 14.89
N GLN A 59 -5.02 -10.95 14.62
CA GLN A 59 -5.10 -10.37 13.28
C GLN A 59 -4.05 -11.00 12.34
N PHE A 60 -2.81 -11.11 12.79
CA PHE A 60 -1.73 -11.73 12.01
C PHE A 60 -2.05 -13.20 11.71
N ASN A 61 -2.53 -13.96 12.69
CA ASN A 61 -2.94 -15.36 12.50
C ASN A 61 -4.14 -15.47 11.53
N GLY A 62 -5.06 -14.51 11.56
CA GLY A 62 -6.17 -14.40 10.63
C GLY A 62 -5.67 -14.20 9.18
N ILE A 63 -4.78 -13.24 8.96
CA ILE A 63 -4.17 -12.96 7.65
C ILE A 63 -3.35 -14.17 7.17
N THR A 64 -2.55 -14.76 8.05
CA THR A 64 -1.76 -15.96 7.74
C THR A 64 -2.63 -17.08 7.19
N ARG A 65 -3.73 -17.40 7.86
CA ARG A 65 -4.67 -18.45 7.41
C ARG A 65 -5.26 -18.14 6.03
N ARG A 66 -5.62 -16.89 5.76
CA ARG A 66 -6.16 -16.47 4.45
C ARG A 66 -5.13 -16.61 3.33
N ILE A 67 -3.89 -16.21 3.56
CA ILE A 67 -2.80 -16.38 2.59
C ILE A 67 -2.51 -17.87 2.35
N GLU A 68 -2.48 -18.68 3.40
CA GLU A 68 -2.22 -20.12 3.32
C GLU A 68 -3.39 -20.92 2.69
N SER A 69 -4.63 -20.43 2.81
CA SER A 69 -5.80 -21.00 2.14
C SER A 69 -5.94 -20.60 0.66
N GLY A 70 -5.10 -19.66 0.17
CA GLY A 70 -5.14 -19.20 -1.22
C GLY A 70 -6.20 -18.10 -1.48
N GLU A 71 -6.77 -17.48 -0.43
CA GLU A 71 -7.73 -16.38 -0.60
C GLU A 71 -7.12 -15.14 -1.30
N ASP A 72 -5.80 -14.99 -1.29
CA ASP A 72 -5.09 -13.96 -2.03
C ASP A 72 -5.31 -14.08 -3.56
N GLU A 73 -5.42 -15.30 -4.10
CA GLU A 73 -5.72 -15.51 -5.52
C GLU A 73 -7.15 -15.03 -5.88
N LEU A 74 -8.11 -15.10 -4.95
CA LEU A 74 -9.45 -14.54 -5.15
C LEU A 74 -9.41 -13.02 -5.29
N GLN A 75 -8.54 -12.35 -4.55
CA GLN A 75 -8.35 -10.90 -4.70
C GLN A 75 -7.80 -10.54 -6.08
N GLY A 76 -6.88 -11.33 -6.62
CA GLY A 76 -6.36 -11.16 -7.97
C GLY A 76 -7.41 -11.30 -9.08
N ALA A 77 -8.52 -11.98 -8.82
CA ALA A 77 -9.64 -12.04 -9.76
C ALA A 77 -10.44 -10.74 -9.87
N PHE A 78 -10.43 -9.91 -8.81
CA PHE A 78 -11.13 -8.62 -8.77
C PHE A 78 -10.19 -7.45 -9.05
N ILE A 79 -8.98 -7.50 -8.50
CA ILE A 79 -7.93 -6.49 -8.61
C ILE A 79 -6.68 -7.19 -9.13
N PRO A 80 -6.24 -6.95 -10.37
CA PRO A 80 -5.14 -7.71 -10.97
C PRO A 80 -3.85 -7.74 -10.13
N GLU A 81 -3.51 -6.62 -9.47
CA GLU A 81 -2.38 -6.51 -8.54
C GLU A 81 -2.67 -7.00 -7.12
N GLY A 82 -3.94 -7.27 -6.79
CA GLY A 82 -4.40 -7.57 -5.44
C GLY A 82 -3.75 -8.80 -4.82
N CYS A 83 -3.57 -9.86 -5.61
CA CYS A 83 -2.86 -11.05 -5.15
C CYS A 83 -1.40 -10.74 -4.78
N PHE A 84 -0.70 -9.96 -5.61
CA PHE A 84 0.67 -9.54 -5.36
C PHE A 84 0.77 -8.69 -4.09
N LEU A 85 -0.04 -7.63 -4.00
CA LEU A 85 -0.02 -6.70 -2.86
C LEU A 85 -0.40 -7.37 -1.54
N SER A 86 -1.35 -8.31 -1.54
CA SER A 86 -1.70 -9.09 -0.34
C SER A 86 -0.50 -9.87 0.20
N ASN A 87 0.25 -10.52 -0.68
CA ASN A 87 1.47 -11.25 -0.31
C ASN A 87 2.57 -10.29 0.16
N VAL A 88 2.73 -9.13 -0.49
CA VAL A 88 3.70 -8.10 -0.10
C VAL A 88 3.41 -7.57 1.30
N PHE A 89 2.19 -7.16 1.59
CA PHE A 89 1.82 -6.65 2.91
C PHE A 89 1.90 -7.72 4.00
N TYR A 90 1.60 -8.97 3.66
CA TYR A 90 1.86 -10.08 4.56
C TYR A 90 3.36 -10.24 4.87
N GLY A 91 4.22 -10.14 3.87
CA GLY A 91 5.67 -10.15 4.05
C GLY A 91 6.17 -9.00 4.91
N TYR A 92 5.65 -7.78 4.71
CA TYR A 92 5.98 -6.64 5.57
C TYR A 92 5.54 -6.84 7.01
N SER A 93 4.39 -7.48 7.25
CA SER A 93 3.94 -7.77 8.62
C SER A 93 4.85 -8.79 9.30
N LEU A 94 5.33 -9.83 8.60
CA LEU A 94 6.34 -10.77 9.11
C LEU A 94 7.61 -10.05 9.57
N VAL A 95 8.12 -9.13 8.75
CA VAL A 95 9.31 -8.34 9.07
C VAL A 95 9.06 -7.44 10.28
N ASN A 96 7.99 -6.64 10.26
CA ASN A 96 7.69 -5.67 11.30
C ASN A 96 7.43 -6.31 12.67
N ILE A 97 6.69 -7.43 12.72
CA ILE A 97 6.45 -8.16 13.97
C ILE A 97 7.78 -8.75 14.50
N SER A 98 8.61 -9.31 13.62
CA SER A 98 9.93 -9.82 14.03
C SER A 98 10.82 -8.73 14.60
N LEU A 99 10.80 -7.53 14.03
CA LEU A 99 11.58 -6.38 14.52
C LEU A 99 11.03 -5.83 15.83
N SER A 100 9.70 -5.85 16.03
CA SER A 100 9.08 -5.44 17.29
C SER A 100 9.32 -6.42 18.44
N ARG A 101 9.75 -7.66 18.13
CA ARG A 101 10.03 -8.73 19.11
C ARG A 101 11.47 -9.25 18.93
N PRO A 102 12.50 -8.43 19.18
CA PRO A 102 13.88 -8.78 18.84
C PRO A 102 14.42 -10.00 19.57
N THR A 103 13.86 -10.34 20.72
CA THR A 103 14.22 -11.52 21.53
C THR A 103 13.49 -12.80 21.13
N ASP A 104 12.42 -12.71 20.33
CA ASP A 104 11.66 -13.88 19.86
C ASP A 104 12.33 -14.53 18.65
N SER A 105 13.35 -15.36 18.95
CA SER A 105 14.10 -16.09 17.94
C SER A 105 13.25 -17.16 17.23
N SER A 106 12.20 -17.66 17.86
CA SER A 106 11.31 -18.68 17.30
C SER A 106 10.41 -18.07 16.22
N PHE A 107 9.78 -16.94 16.50
CA PHE A 107 9.01 -16.22 15.49
C PHE A 107 9.87 -15.76 14.32
N ARG A 108 11.09 -15.25 14.61
CA ARG A 108 12.03 -14.82 13.56
C ARG A 108 12.40 -15.95 12.61
N LYS A 109 12.64 -17.17 13.12
CA LYS A 109 12.91 -18.34 12.26
C LYS A 109 11.71 -18.70 11.37
N ILE A 110 10.50 -18.65 11.92
CA ILE A 110 9.26 -18.87 11.17
C ILE A 110 9.10 -17.78 10.09
N ALA A 111 9.30 -16.52 10.43
CA ALA A 111 9.21 -15.39 9.51
C ALA A 111 10.20 -15.53 8.34
N LEU A 112 11.46 -15.87 8.60
CA LEU A 112 12.46 -16.11 7.56
C LEU A 112 12.02 -17.21 6.58
N LYS A 113 11.56 -18.36 7.09
CA LYS A 113 11.08 -19.45 6.25
C LYS A 113 9.86 -19.03 5.40
N LYS A 114 8.93 -18.30 6.01
CA LYS A 114 7.74 -17.81 5.29
C LYS A 114 8.12 -16.76 4.24
N LEU A 115 9.09 -15.87 4.52
CA LEU A 115 9.60 -14.89 3.55
C LEU A 115 10.28 -15.56 2.34
N GLU A 116 11.08 -16.60 2.55
CA GLU A 116 11.68 -17.37 1.45
C GLU A 116 10.62 -17.99 0.55
N HIS A 117 9.62 -18.63 1.14
CA HIS A 117 8.50 -19.18 0.41
C HIS A 117 7.70 -18.10 -0.34
N LEU A 118 7.42 -16.99 0.33
CA LEU A 118 6.70 -15.86 -0.23
C LEU A 118 7.42 -15.26 -1.44
N LEU A 119 8.72 -14.99 -1.32
CA LEU A 119 9.53 -14.49 -2.43
C LEU A 119 9.51 -15.42 -3.63
N THR A 120 9.59 -16.73 -3.42
CA THR A 120 9.45 -17.74 -4.49
C THR A 120 8.05 -17.70 -5.11
N LYS A 121 6.99 -17.57 -4.29
CA LYS A 121 5.60 -17.49 -4.75
C LYS A 121 5.35 -16.28 -5.64
N VAL A 122 5.87 -15.11 -5.26
CA VAL A 122 5.59 -13.86 -5.97
C VAL A 122 6.54 -13.57 -7.14
N GLU A 123 7.67 -14.25 -7.24
CA GLU A 123 8.66 -14.08 -8.32
C GLU A 123 8.05 -14.17 -9.73
N PRO A 124 7.15 -15.13 -10.07
CA PRO A 124 6.57 -15.19 -11.39
C PRO A 124 5.48 -14.15 -11.67
N TYR A 125 5.08 -13.33 -10.69
CA TYR A 125 3.98 -12.37 -10.89
C TYR A 125 4.33 -11.24 -11.84
N GLN A 126 5.63 -10.94 -12.05
CA GLN A 126 6.07 -10.01 -13.10
C GLN A 126 5.52 -10.38 -14.50
N ASN A 127 5.22 -11.65 -14.75
CA ASN A 127 4.69 -12.16 -16.01
C ASN A 127 3.16 -12.22 -16.02
N ARG A 128 2.48 -11.82 -14.93
CA ARG A 128 1.02 -11.77 -14.82
C ARG A 128 0.51 -10.36 -15.11
N VAL A 129 -0.77 -10.25 -15.48
CA VAL A 129 -1.47 -8.96 -15.55
C VAL A 129 -1.52 -8.35 -14.14
N PRO A 130 -1.28 -7.03 -13.98
CA PRO A 130 -0.98 -6.03 -15.01
C PRO A 130 0.51 -5.90 -15.35
N PHE A 131 1.41 -6.51 -14.56
CA PHE A 131 2.85 -6.30 -14.57
C PHE A 131 3.52 -6.69 -15.90
N LYS A 132 3.00 -7.69 -16.60
CA LYS A 132 3.55 -8.15 -17.89
C LYS A 132 3.50 -7.10 -19.02
N TYR A 133 2.80 -5.99 -18.81
CA TYR A 133 2.67 -4.92 -19.81
C TYR A 133 3.61 -3.75 -19.57
N THR A 134 4.63 -3.94 -18.75
CA THR A 134 5.66 -2.93 -18.51
C THR A 134 6.74 -2.95 -19.57
N ASP A 135 7.49 -1.85 -19.64
CA ASP A 135 8.68 -1.77 -20.45
C ASP A 135 9.73 -2.82 -20.03
N ASN A 136 10.43 -3.39 -21.00
CA ASN A 136 11.47 -4.40 -20.76
C ASN A 136 12.66 -3.88 -19.94
N SER A 137 12.84 -2.55 -19.84
CA SER A 137 13.90 -1.95 -19.01
C SER A 137 13.69 -2.19 -17.52
N LEU A 138 12.44 -2.30 -17.07
CA LEU A 138 12.07 -2.60 -15.69
C LEU A 138 10.92 -3.64 -15.65
N PRO A 139 11.21 -4.92 -15.85
CA PRO A 139 10.17 -5.96 -15.92
C PRO A 139 9.28 -5.99 -14.69
N GLY A 140 7.98 -5.90 -14.87
CA GLY A 140 6.99 -5.80 -13.79
C GLY A 140 6.76 -4.37 -13.29
N GLY A 141 7.55 -3.39 -13.74
CA GLY A 141 7.46 -2.00 -13.33
C GLY A 141 7.97 -1.71 -11.92
N VAL A 142 7.94 -0.43 -11.56
CA VAL A 142 8.49 0.03 -10.28
C VAL A 142 7.73 -0.52 -9.08
N ILE A 143 6.40 -0.70 -9.19
CA ILE A 143 5.58 -1.29 -8.12
C ILE A 143 6.04 -2.71 -7.78
N TYR A 144 6.22 -3.55 -8.81
CA TYR A 144 6.65 -4.93 -8.62
C TYR A 144 8.09 -4.98 -8.08
N GLN A 145 9.03 -4.34 -8.77
CA GLN A 145 10.45 -4.39 -8.42
C GLN A 145 10.74 -3.75 -7.07
N GLY A 146 10.14 -2.60 -6.77
CA GLY A 146 10.32 -1.90 -5.50
C GLY A 146 9.84 -2.73 -4.31
N ASN A 147 8.65 -3.29 -4.40
CA ASN A 147 8.07 -4.07 -3.31
C ASN A 147 8.82 -5.38 -3.05
N ILE A 148 9.19 -6.12 -4.11
CA ILE A 148 10.00 -7.35 -3.95
C ILE A 148 11.38 -7.02 -3.37
N ASN A 149 12.01 -5.97 -3.87
CA ASN A 149 13.33 -5.57 -3.40
C ASN A 149 13.30 -5.18 -1.92
N ARG A 150 12.25 -4.49 -1.49
CA ARG A 150 12.04 -4.16 -0.08
C ARG A 150 11.78 -5.39 0.80
N LEU A 151 11.07 -6.40 0.30
CA LEU A 151 10.91 -7.68 0.99
C LEU A 151 12.24 -8.42 1.15
N ARG A 152 13.10 -8.42 0.12
CA ARG A 152 14.45 -8.98 0.18
C ARG A 152 15.32 -8.27 1.22
N ALA A 153 15.24 -6.93 1.28
CA ALA A 153 15.89 -6.16 2.35
C ALA A 153 15.41 -6.61 3.74
N GLY A 154 14.10 -6.72 3.94
CA GLY A 154 13.52 -7.21 5.19
C GLY A 154 14.01 -8.60 5.59
N TYR A 155 14.10 -9.52 4.63
CA TYR A 155 14.67 -10.85 4.86
C TYR A 155 16.12 -10.77 5.37
N ILE A 156 16.96 -9.94 4.74
CA ILE A 156 18.37 -9.75 5.12
C ILE A 156 18.48 -9.09 6.50
N ILE A 157 17.67 -8.08 6.78
CA ILE A 157 17.61 -7.39 8.09
C ILE A 157 17.27 -8.38 9.22
N LEU A 158 16.42 -9.37 8.96
CA LEU A 158 16.10 -10.41 9.93
C LEU A 158 17.21 -11.47 10.10
N GLY A 159 18.32 -11.37 9.38
CA GLY A 159 19.44 -12.29 9.41
C GLY A 159 19.33 -13.46 8.43
N GLY A 160 18.51 -13.33 7.40
CA GLY A 160 18.40 -14.30 6.31
C GLY A 160 19.72 -14.41 5.53
N SER A 161 20.12 -15.64 5.21
CA SER A 161 21.43 -15.95 4.60
C SER A 161 21.36 -16.69 3.26
N ASN A 162 20.16 -16.77 2.65
CA ASN A 162 20.00 -17.39 1.34
C ASN A 162 20.71 -16.55 0.27
N SER A 163 21.75 -17.11 -0.32
CA SER A 163 22.61 -16.42 -1.30
C SER A 163 21.84 -15.97 -2.56
N LYS A 164 20.83 -16.73 -3.00
CA LYS A 164 20.00 -16.32 -4.13
C LYS A 164 19.26 -15.02 -3.80
N ILE A 165 18.61 -14.95 -2.64
CA ILE A 165 17.84 -13.76 -2.23
C ILE A 165 18.76 -12.54 -2.08
N ILE A 166 19.96 -12.72 -1.52
CA ILE A 166 20.95 -11.65 -1.38
C ILE A 166 21.44 -11.16 -2.75
N ASN A 167 21.76 -12.06 -3.67
CA ASN A 167 22.18 -11.70 -5.02
C ASN A 167 21.04 -11.02 -5.81
N ASP A 168 19.82 -11.50 -5.65
CA ASP A 168 18.63 -10.90 -6.26
C ASP A 168 18.36 -9.50 -5.69
N PHE A 169 18.67 -9.25 -4.41
CA PHE A 169 18.58 -7.92 -3.80
C PHE A 169 19.60 -6.96 -4.40
N HIS A 170 20.87 -7.40 -4.57
CA HIS A 170 21.88 -6.59 -5.25
C HIS A 170 21.50 -6.25 -6.70
N SER A 171 21.05 -7.26 -7.45
CA SER A 171 20.68 -7.10 -8.85
C SER A 171 19.44 -6.21 -9.00
N GLY A 172 18.42 -6.41 -8.17
CA GLY A 172 17.20 -5.60 -8.16
C GLY A 172 17.48 -4.15 -7.77
N SER A 173 18.33 -3.92 -6.77
CA SER A 173 18.72 -2.56 -6.37
C SER A 173 19.48 -1.84 -7.47
N LYS A 174 20.42 -2.51 -8.15
CA LYS A 174 21.12 -1.93 -9.31
C LYS A 174 20.14 -1.61 -10.44
N LEU A 175 19.21 -2.51 -10.76
CA LEU A 175 18.20 -2.31 -11.78
C LEU A 175 17.32 -1.09 -11.48
N LEU A 176 16.80 -0.98 -10.26
CA LEU A 176 16.01 0.16 -9.82
C LEU A 176 16.80 1.47 -9.88
N PHE A 177 18.05 1.47 -9.38
CA PHE A 177 18.91 2.65 -9.44
C PHE A 177 19.11 3.17 -10.88
N LEU A 178 19.38 2.28 -11.83
CA LEU A 178 19.52 2.64 -13.24
C LEU A 178 18.20 3.18 -13.80
N ALA A 179 17.07 2.51 -13.52
CA ALA A 179 15.77 2.95 -13.99
C ALA A 179 15.42 4.37 -13.51
N PHE A 180 15.64 4.69 -12.23
CA PHE A 180 15.42 6.05 -11.72
C PHE A 180 16.41 7.08 -12.28
N SER A 181 17.67 6.68 -12.49
CA SER A 181 18.71 7.58 -13.02
C SER A 181 18.43 7.98 -14.46
N GLU A 182 17.92 7.06 -15.27
CA GLU A 182 17.65 7.25 -16.70
C GLU A 182 16.26 7.85 -16.97
N ALA A 183 15.29 7.68 -16.05
CA ALA A 183 13.93 8.17 -16.22
C ALA A 183 13.88 9.71 -16.31
N ASN A 184 13.06 10.19 -17.24
CA ASN A 184 12.73 11.61 -17.38
C ASN A 184 11.26 11.76 -17.84
N PRO A 185 10.34 12.23 -16.99
CA PRO A 185 10.55 12.64 -15.58
C PRO A 185 11.07 11.50 -14.70
N PRO A 186 11.60 11.79 -13.49
CA PRO A 186 12.34 10.83 -12.68
C PRO A 186 11.45 9.78 -11.98
N PHE A 187 10.57 9.18 -12.74
CA PHE A 187 9.71 8.07 -12.32
C PHE A 187 9.74 6.97 -13.36
N PRO A 188 10.27 5.81 -13.02
CA PRO A 188 10.03 4.63 -13.83
C PRO A 188 8.53 4.29 -13.87
N GLU A 189 8.11 3.67 -14.96
CA GLU A 189 6.74 3.19 -15.11
C GLU A 189 6.35 2.23 -13.98
N SER A 190 5.14 2.41 -13.44
CA SER A 190 4.57 1.45 -12.51
C SER A 190 4.07 0.20 -13.24
N PHE A 191 3.15 0.36 -14.16
CA PHE A 191 2.72 -0.62 -15.17
C PHE A 191 1.76 0.03 -16.18
N GLY A 192 1.66 -0.59 -17.37
CA GLY A 192 0.67 -0.20 -18.38
C GLY A 192 0.80 1.24 -18.92
N GLY A 193 2.01 1.81 -18.94
CA GLY A 193 2.27 3.17 -19.37
C GLY A 193 1.91 4.24 -18.35
N LEU A 194 1.63 3.87 -17.10
CA LEU A 194 1.21 4.76 -16.03
C LEU A 194 2.26 4.84 -14.93
N THR A 195 2.25 5.96 -14.19
CA THR A 195 3.21 6.25 -13.14
C THR A 195 2.48 6.73 -11.88
N TRP A 196 2.69 6.00 -10.78
CA TRP A 196 2.22 6.40 -9.46
C TRP A 196 3.41 6.69 -8.54
N PRO A 197 3.56 7.92 -8.06
CA PRO A 197 4.66 8.30 -7.18
C PRO A 197 4.83 7.42 -5.93
N VAL A 198 3.74 6.89 -5.37
CA VAL A 198 3.74 5.98 -4.22
C VAL A 198 4.58 4.72 -4.49
N ASP A 199 4.53 4.17 -5.70
CA ASP A 199 5.32 3.01 -6.09
C ASP A 199 6.81 3.35 -6.12
N GLY A 200 7.13 4.57 -6.57
CA GLY A 200 8.47 5.13 -6.52
C GLY A 200 9.01 5.24 -5.10
N VAL A 201 8.21 5.72 -4.14
CA VAL A 201 8.62 5.83 -2.73
C VAL A 201 9.04 4.47 -2.17
N CYS A 202 8.28 3.41 -2.46
CA CYS A 202 8.62 2.06 -2.02
C CYS A 202 9.96 1.56 -2.60
N ALA A 203 10.18 1.82 -3.88
CA ALA A 203 11.43 1.45 -4.55
C ALA A 203 12.63 2.23 -4.01
N LEU A 204 12.50 3.55 -3.83
CA LEU A 204 13.55 4.40 -3.26
C LEU A 204 13.89 4.04 -1.82
N ASP A 205 12.88 3.70 -1.00
CA ASP A 205 13.11 3.15 0.35
C ASP A 205 13.97 1.88 0.29
N SER A 206 13.70 0.98 -0.66
CA SER A 206 14.51 -0.23 -0.83
C SER A 206 15.97 0.05 -1.22
N LEU A 207 16.24 1.12 -1.99
CA LEU A 207 17.59 1.55 -2.34
C LEU A 207 18.34 2.11 -1.12
N ARG A 208 17.66 2.87 -0.27
CA ARG A 208 18.26 3.31 1.00
C ARG A 208 18.59 2.16 1.91
N LEU A 209 17.72 1.17 2.04
CA LEU A 209 18.00 -0.05 2.79
C LEU A 209 19.22 -0.79 2.22
N HIS A 210 19.39 -0.80 0.89
CA HIS A 210 20.57 -1.39 0.28
C HIS A 210 21.85 -0.65 0.68
N ASP A 211 21.84 0.69 0.66
CA ASP A 211 23.00 1.50 1.06
C ASP A 211 23.34 1.32 2.53
N GLU A 212 22.34 1.20 3.42
CA GLU A 212 22.54 0.94 4.83
C GLU A 212 23.20 -0.42 5.08
N LEU A 213 22.74 -1.45 4.39
CA LEU A 213 23.22 -2.83 4.55
C LEU A 213 24.59 -3.06 3.90
N PHE A 214 24.86 -2.45 2.74
CA PHE A 214 26.02 -2.78 1.91
C PHE A 214 26.95 -1.61 1.58
N LYS A 215 26.66 -0.42 2.13
CA LYS A 215 27.47 0.79 1.97
C LYS A 215 27.63 1.23 0.51
N THR A 216 26.58 1.07 -0.27
CA THR A 216 26.48 1.59 -1.64
C THR A 216 25.96 3.04 -1.64
N THR A 217 25.71 3.62 -2.82
CA THR A 217 25.24 5.00 -2.99
C THR A 217 24.01 5.09 -3.91
N TYR A 218 23.22 4.04 -3.95
CA TYR A 218 22.03 3.97 -4.81
C TYR A 218 20.93 4.95 -4.40
N SER A 219 20.93 5.37 -3.13
CA SER A 219 19.99 6.39 -2.64
C SER A 219 20.15 7.78 -3.30
N GLN A 220 21.21 8.03 -4.06
CA GLN A 220 21.33 9.23 -4.90
C GLN A 220 20.15 9.37 -5.88
N ALA A 221 19.49 8.28 -6.27
CA ALA A 221 18.26 8.33 -7.05
C ALA A 221 17.13 9.08 -6.33
N CYS A 222 17.15 9.13 -4.98
CA CYS A 222 16.15 9.85 -4.20
C CYS A 222 16.19 11.36 -4.46
N ASP A 223 17.39 11.94 -4.65
CA ASP A 223 17.57 13.40 -4.78
C ASP A 223 16.85 13.94 -6.02
N LYS A 224 17.00 13.26 -7.16
CA LYS A 224 16.37 13.64 -8.42
C LYS A 224 14.84 13.52 -8.32
N TRP A 225 14.35 12.44 -7.73
CA TRP A 225 12.93 12.21 -7.50
C TRP A 225 12.34 13.27 -6.54
N LEU A 226 13.01 13.54 -5.41
CA LEU A 226 12.57 14.53 -4.44
C LEU A 226 12.52 15.94 -5.03
N ALA A 227 13.53 16.34 -5.79
CA ALA A 227 13.57 17.65 -6.44
C ALA A 227 12.37 17.84 -7.36
N TRP A 228 12.07 16.82 -8.17
CA TRP A 228 10.90 16.86 -9.03
C TRP A 228 9.59 16.87 -8.22
N MET A 229 9.43 15.96 -7.26
CA MET A 229 8.22 15.87 -6.46
C MET A 229 7.91 17.17 -5.72
N LYS A 230 8.92 17.81 -5.12
CA LYS A 230 8.76 19.09 -4.43
C LYS A 230 8.30 20.23 -5.35
N SER A 231 8.61 20.16 -6.64
CA SER A 231 8.18 21.15 -7.65
C SER A 231 6.87 20.81 -8.34
N HIS A 232 6.31 19.60 -8.16
CA HIS A 232 5.11 19.10 -8.84
C HIS A 232 4.04 18.59 -7.85
N LEU A 233 3.87 19.31 -6.75
CA LEU A 233 2.79 19.01 -5.81
C LEU A 233 1.43 19.34 -6.43
N ASP A 234 0.39 18.69 -5.95
CA ASP A 234 -0.99 19.04 -6.31
C ASP A 234 -1.25 20.53 -5.98
N PRO A 235 -1.58 21.36 -6.98
CA PRO A 235 -1.71 22.81 -6.77
C PRO A 235 -2.88 23.17 -5.86
N GLN A 236 -3.86 22.29 -5.66
CA GLN A 236 -5.00 22.52 -4.79
C GLN A 236 -4.66 22.24 -3.32
N THR A 237 -3.85 21.24 -3.05
CA THR A 237 -3.63 20.69 -1.72
C THR A 237 -2.22 20.90 -1.20
N SER A 238 -1.27 21.18 -2.11
CA SER A 238 0.18 21.22 -1.83
C SER A 238 0.71 19.90 -1.27
N LEU A 239 0.05 18.80 -1.61
CA LEU A 239 0.47 17.43 -1.29
C LEU A 239 0.98 16.71 -2.53
N MET A 240 1.64 15.57 -2.32
CA MET A 240 2.09 14.74 -3.44
C MET A 240 0.90 14.29 -4.28
N ILE A 241 1.09 14.26 -5.58
CA ILE A 241 0.11 13.77 -6.56
C ILE A 241 0.00 12.24 -6.49
N ALA A 242 -1.16 11.71 -6.84
CA ALA A 242 -1.37 10.27 -6.92
C ALA A 242 -0.87 9.68 -8.24
N GLN A 243 -1.03 10.41 -9.36
CA GLN A 243 -0.67 9.89 -10.68
C GLN A 243 -0.07 10.98 -11.58
N ALA A 244 1.03 10.64 -12.24
CA ALA A 244 1.68 11.46 -13.26
C ALA A 244 1.64 10.78 -14.64
N GLY A 245 1.75 11.56 -15.70
CA GLY A 245 1.94 11.05 -17.06
C GLY A 245 3.36 10.49 -17.23
N LYS A 246 3.49 9.40 -17.99
CA LYS A 246 4.79 8.74 -18.22
C LYS A 246 5.81 9.63 -18.92
N ASP A 247 5.36 10.38 -19.91
CA ASP A 247 6.24 11.15 -20.81
C ASP A 247 6.09 12.67 -20.65
N SER A 248 5.42 13.13 -19.60
CA SER A 248 5.16 14.55 -19.41
C SER A 248 5.05 14.93 -17.92
N ASP A 249 5.36 16.18 -17.61
CA ASP A 249 5.12 16.77 -16.29
C ASP A 249 3.63 16.96 -15.98
N THR A 250 2.74 16.23 -16.67
CA THR A 250 1.30 16.35 -16.52
C THR A 250 0.84 15.60 -15.29
N ILE A 251 0.17 16.31 -14.40
CA ILE A 251 -0.57 15.70 -13.29
C ILE A 251 -1.84 15.07 -13.85
N VAL A 252 -1.92 13.73 -13.80
CA VAL A 252 -3.08 12.96 -14.26
C VAL A 252 -4.14 12.86 -13.19
N ASP A 253 -3.73 12.58 -11.95
CA ASP A 253 -4.61 12.62 -10.78
C ASP A 253 -3.92 13.33 -9.61
N GLY A 254 -4.69 14.18 -8.93
CA GLY A 254 -4.23 14.90 -7.75
C GLY A 254 -4.06 13.98 -6.54
N THR A 255 -3.98 14.58 -5.36
CA THR A 255 -3.75 13.84 -4.13
C THR A 255 -4.88 12.85 -3.82
N ARG A 256 -4.51 11.65 -3.40
CA ARG A 256 -5.43 10.60 -2.92
C ARG A 256 -5.00 10.08 -1.55
N GLY A 257 -6.00 9.73 -0.73
CA GLY A 257 -5.79 9.29 0.64
C GLY A 257 -4.94 8.02 0.75
N CYS A 258 -5.28 6.97 -0.01
CA CYS A 258 -4.54 5.70 0.03
C CYS A 258 -3.08 5.86 -0.43
N ALA A 259 -2.83 6.61 -1.52
CA ALA A 259 -1.49 6.85 -2.03
C ALA A 259 -0.64 7.69 -1.06
N MET A 260 -1.24 8.74 -0.47
CA MET A 260 -0.56 9.56 0.55
C MET A 260 -0.24 8.77 1.80
N SER A 261 -1.20 8.01 2.34
CA SER A 261 -0.99 7.19 3.54
C SER A 261 0.16 6.20 3.35
N TRP A 262 0.20 5.52 2.22
CA TRP A 262 1.31 4.59 1.94
C TRP A 262 2.64 5.31 1.74
N SER A 263 2.65 6.40 0.97
CA SER A 263 3.87 7.19 0.78
C SER A 263 4.43 7.71 2.10
N LEU A 264 3.58 8.28 2.95
CA LEU A 264 3.99 8.85 4.24
C LEU A 264 4.46 7.81 5.26
N ALA A 265 4.09 6.54 5.09
CA ALA A 265 4.63 5.45 5.90
C ALA A 265 6.12 5.16 5.60
N LEU A 266 6.63 5.52 4.41
CA LEU A 266 7.98 5.23 3.95
C LEU A 266 8.83 6.50 3.72
N LEU A 267 8.21 7.62 3.40
CA LEU A 267 8.89 8.87 3.04
C LEU A 267 9.87 9.38 4.12
N PRO A 268 9.67 9.15 5.45
CA PRO A 268 10.64 9.55 6.47
C PRO A 268 12.04 8.94 6.30
N THR A 269 12.16 7.79 5.63
CA THR A 269 13.45 7.17 5.32
C THR A 269 14.18 7.89 4.18
N ILE A 270 13.45 8.59 3.32
CA ILE A 270 13.96 9.31 2.15
C ILE A 270 14.26 10.77 2.52
N ASP A 271 13.27 11.49 3.06
CA ASP A 271 13.43 12.89 3.53
C ASP A 271 12.48 13.15 4.69
N LYS A 272 13.05 13.21 5.90
CA LYS A 272 12.28 13.41 7.14
C LYS A 272 11.53 14.75 7.18
N GLU A 273 12.16 15.81 6.69
CA GLU A 273 11.57 17.14 6.75
C GLU A 273 10.43 17.28 5.75
N PHE A 274 10.63 16.80 4.53
CA PHE A 274 9.58 16.79 3.53
C PHE A 274 8.41 15.89 3.98
N SER A 275 8.71 14.71 4.54
CA SER A 275 7.68 13.82 5.10
C SER A 275 6.86 14.52 6.18
N ARG A 276 7.52 15.18 7.16
CA ARG A 276 6.85 15.90 8.23
C ARG A 276 5.92 17.00 7.70
N GLN A 277 6.38 17.79 6.73
CA GLN A 277 5.57 18.84 6.11
C GLN A 277 4.36 18.28 5.38
N GLN A 278 4.56 17.20 4.60
CA GLN A 278 3.49 16.53 3.87
C GLN A 278 2.49 15.87 4.83
N TYR A 279 2.98 15.23 5.91
CA TYR A 279 2.13 14.60 6.91
C TYR A 279 1.24 15.60 7.64
N GLN A 280 1.80 16.72 8.08
CA GLN A 280 1.02 17.77 8.76
C GLN A 280 -0.13 18.29 7.87
N ARG A 281 0.17 18.64 6.61
CA ARG A 281 -0.87 19.06 5.65
C ARG A 281 -1.90 17.98 5.37
N PHE A 282 -1.45 16.74 5.25
CA PHE A 282 -2.33 15.60 5.02
C PHE A 282 -3.26 15.39 6.20
N ARG A 283 -2.75 15.43 7.42
CA ARG A 283 -3.54 15.31 8.65
C ARG A 283 -4.62 16.40 8.72
N GLU A 284 -4.25 17.67 8.49
CA GLU A 284 -5.17 18.79 8.54
C GLU A 284 -6.31 18.71 7.50
N GLN A 285 -6.04 18.14 6.34
CA GLN A 285 -6.97 18.19 5.19
C GLN A 285 -7.74 16.89 4.95
N TRP A 286 -7.19 15.74 5.36
CA TRP A 286 -7.76 14.40 5.04
C TRP A 286 -8.30 13.65 6.24
N PHE A 287 -7.83 13.94 7.45
CA PHE A 287 -8.32 13.24 8.65
C PHE A 287 -9.70 13.78 9.04
N GLN A 288 -10.63 12.86 9.30
CA GLN A 288 -11.99 13.19 9.67
C GLN A 288 -12.42 12.36 10.89
N PRO A 289 -13.13 12.97 11.86
CA PRO A 289 -13.75 12.22 12.94
C PRO A 289 -14.75 11.18 12.40
N PHE A 290 -14.63 9.96 12.89
CA PHE A 290 -15.52 8.85 12.58
C PHE A 290 -16.09 8.24 13.87
N GLY A 291 -16.95 8.98 14.53
CA GLY A 291 -17.48 8.61 15.85
C GLY A 291 -16.60 9.05 17.03
N PRO A 292 -16.94 8.69 18.25
CA PRO A 292 -16.20 9.12 19.43
C PRO A 292 -14.80 8.51 19.48
N GLY A 293 -13.76 9.36 19.44
CA GLY A 293 -12.36 8.94 19.57
C GLY A 293 -11.79 8.16 18.39
N LEU A 294 -12.47 8.11 17.25
CA LEU A 294 -12.00 7.45 16.03
C LEU A 294 -11.77 8.47 14.95
N LEU A 295 -10.64 8.33 14.23
CA LEU A 295 -10.30 9.08 13.04
C LEU A 295 -10.31 8.16 11.83
N GLY A 296 -10.85 8.66 10.73
CA GLY A 296 -10.75 8.04 9.41
C GLY A 296 -10.06 8.99 8.44
N ILE A 297 -9.59 8.46 7.33
CA ILE A 297 -8.91 9.24 6.30
C ILE A 297 -9.75 9.23 5.03
N ASN A 298 -10.04 10.41 4.51
CA ASN A 298 -10.75 10.57 3.23
C ASN A 298 -9.92 9.96 2.08
N GLU A 299 -10.60 9.39 1.09
CA GLU A 299 -9.92 8.94 -0.13
C GLU A 299 -9.64 10.13 -1.07
N TRP A 300 -10.55 11.09 -1.16
CA TRP A 300 -10.39 12.28 -2.00
C TRP A 300 -10.53 13.56 -1.19
N TYR A 301 -9.95 14.63 -1.72
CA TYR A 301 -10.09 15.97 -1.15
C TYR A 301 -11.56 16.36 -1.01
N GLN A 302 -11.90 17.06 0.07
CA GLN A 302 -13.26 17.45 0.41
C GLN A 302 -14.01 18.06 -0.80
N GLY A 303 -15.23 17.57 -1.05
CA GLY A 303 -16.07 18.02 -2.16
C GLY A 303 -15.86 17.31 -3.50
N LYS A 304 -14.80 16.51 -3.66
CA LYS A 304 -14.61 15.65 -4.83
C LYS A 304 -15.13 14.25 -4.55
N GLN A 305 -16.43 14.03 -4.78
CA GLN A 305 -16.95 12.66 -4.80
C GLN A 305 -16.65 12.04 -6.15
N ARG A 306 -15.84 11.01 -6.16
CA ARG A 306 -15.59 10.17 -7.34
C ARG A 306 -16.11 8.76 -7.07
N PRO A 307 -16.46 8.01 -8.12
CA PRO A 307 -16.77 6.60 -7.96
C PRO A 307 -15.63 5.87 -7.22
N THR A 308 -15.98 4.95 -6.34
CA THR A 308 -15.01 4.07 -5.68
C THR A 308 -14.25 3.29 -6.74
N ASP A 309 -12.94 3.32 -6.72
CA ASP A 309 -12.13 2.40 -7.49
C ASP A 309 -11.71 1.21 -6.62
N PHE A 310 -11.35 0.12 -7.27
CA PHE A 310 -10.99 -1.11 -6.56
C PHE A 310 -9.69 -0.98 -5.77
N GLN A 311 -8.77 -0.10 -6.18
CA GLN A 311 -7.46 0.08 -5.52
C GLN A 311 -7.58 0.78 -4.17
N ALA A 312 -8.52 1.71 -4.04
CA ALA A 312 -8.81 2.41 -2.78
C ALA A 312 -9.53 1.52 -1.75
N GLY A 313 -10.05 0.36 -2.18
CA GLY A 313 -10.95 -0.45 -1.39
C GLY A 313 -12.30 0.26 -1.15
N PRO A 314 -13.11 -0.21 -0.18
CA PRO A 314 -14.38 0.40 0.14
C PRO A 314 -14.19 1.85 0.63
N VAL A 315 -15.00 2.76 0.06
CA VAL A 315 -15.11 4.14 0.53
C VAL A 315 -16.49 4.36 1.11
N PHE A 316 -16.56 4.73 2.38
CA PHE A 316 -17.81 4.99 3.09
C PHE A 316 -17.82 6.42 3.61
N ALA A 317 -18.82 7.20 3.25
CA ALA A 317 -18.94 8.61 3.64
C ALA A 317 -17.67 9.45 3.35
N GLY A 318 -16.96 9.15 2.26
CA GLY A 318 -15.70 9.78 1.88
C GLY A 318 -14.45 9.13 2.49
N LEU A 319 -14.60 8.33 3.55
CA LEU A 319 -13.49 7.65 4.22
C LEU A 319 -13.06 6.40 3.45
N GLY A 320 -11.79 6.32 3.10
CA GLY A 320 -11.19 5.17 2.42
C GLY A 320 -10.68 4.12 3.39
N ALA A 321 -11.07 2.85 3.19
CA ALA A 321 -10.57 1.77 4.03
C ALA A 321 -9.05 1.58 3.91
N ALA A 322 -8.52 1.60 2.67
CA ALA A 322 -7.09 1.52 2.43
C ALA A 322 -6.36 2.77 2.97
N ALA A 323 -6.91 3.97 2.73
CA ALA A 323 -6.35 5.22 3.24
C ALA A 323 -6.22 5.19 4.77
N THR A 324 -7.29 4.78 5.47
CA THR A 324 -7.32 4.73 6.94
C THR A 324 -6.38 3.65 7.49
N GLY A 325 -6.40 2.44 6.91
CA GLY A 325 -5.53 1.35 7.36
C GLY A 325 -4.03 1.66 7.18
N LEU A 326 -3.63 2.19 6.03
CA LEU A 326 -2.25 2.60 5.75
C LEU A 326 -1.87 3.87 6.55
N GLY A 327 -2.86 4.71 6.86
CA GLY A 327 -2.68 5.91 7.66
C GLY A 327 -2.15 5.65 9.06
N ILE A 328 -2.45 4.50 9.66
CA ILE A 328 -1.89 4.06 10.95
C ILE A 328 -0.36 3.97 10.87
N ALA A 329 0.17 3.39 9.77
CA ALA A 329 1.61 3.32 9.56
C ALA A 329 2.22 4.70 9.32
N ALA A 330 1.54 5.55 8.54
CA ALA A 330 1.96 6.93 8.29
C ALA A 330 2.03 7.75 9.60
N ALA A 331 1.00 7.66 10.46
CA ALA A 331 0.97 8.33 11.75
C ALA A 331 2.15 7.87 12.63
N LYS A 332 2.33 6.56 12.76
CA LYS A 332 3.42 5.99 13.56
C LYS A 332 4.80 6.45 13.10
N THR A 333 5.07 6.46 11.79
CA THR A 333 6.40 6.83 11.26
C THR A 333 6.66 8.33 11.31
N ASN A 334 5.61 9.16 11.38
CA ASN A 334 5.69 10.60 11.56
C ASN A 334 5.50 11.05 13.02
N ALA A 335 5.59 10.12 13.97
CA ALA A 335 5.51 10.35 15.42
C ALA A 335 4.19 10.99 15.89
N ASP A 336 3.09 10.72 15.20
CA ASP A 336 1.74 11.08 15.62
C ASP A 336 1.15 9.94 16.46
N SER A 337 0.78 10.26 17.69
CA SER A 337 0.24 9.29 18.67
C SER A 337 -1.27 9.40 18.86
N GLU A 338 -1.92 10.35 18.19
CA GLU A 338 -3.38 10.52 18.21
C GLU A 338 -4.01 9.66 17.09
#